data_4d0fc66ba84621269f95bc083f838fd7
#
_entry.id   4d0fc66ba84621269f95bc083f838fd7
#
_cell.length_a   1.000
_cell.length_b   1.000
_cell.length_c   1.000
_cell.angle_alpha   90.00
_cell.angle_beta   90.00
_cell.angle_gamma   90.00
#
_symmetry.space_group_name_H-M   'P 1'
#
loop_
_entity.id
_entity.type
_entity.pdbx_description
1 polymer ?
#
loop_
_entity_poly.entity_id
_entity_poly.type
_entity_poly.pdbx_seq_one_letter_code
_entity_poly.pdbx_strand_id
1 'polypeptide(L)'
;AFAYVIAHEVGHHIQNLLGILPKIHRMQQQVGKKEANALSVKLELQADCYAGIWGHYAVNNNIFKPEDIPKAMLAAESVGDDRLQKDGQGYVVPDSFTHGSSEQRMAWLKRGLDSGDINQCNTFGN
;
A
#
# COMPACT_ATOMS: atom_id res chain seq x y z
N ALA A 1 -4.37 -9.92 9.89
CA ALA A 1 -5.15 -9.04 9.02
C ALA A 1 -5.41 -7.68 9.67
N PHE A 2 -5.84 -7.69 10.94
CA PHE A 2 -6.15 -6.44 11.63
C PHE A 2 -4.91 -5.54 11.80
N ALA A 3 -3.78 -6.14 12.15
CA ALA A 3 -2.53 -5.40 12.30
C ALA A 3 -2.09 -4.76 10.98
N TYR A 4 -2.29 -5.46 9.84
CA TYR A 4 -1.98 -4.91 8.53
C TYR A 4 -2.84 -3.67 8.24
N VAL A 5 -4.14 -3.73 8.52
CA VAL A 5 -5.05 -2.61 8.26
C VAL A 5 -4.64 -1.38 9.07
N ILE A 6 -4.35 -1.57 10.37
CA ILE A 6 -3.92 -0.47 11.23
C ILE A 6 -2.59 0.10 10.76
N ALA A 7 -1.62 -0.74 10.43
CA ALA A 7 -0.31 -0.30 9.96
C ALA A 7 -0.43 0.46 8.63
N HIS A 8 -1.30 0.01 7.74
CA HIS A 8 -1.58 0.70 6.48
C HIS A 8 -2.16 2.10 6.72
N GLU A 9 -3.12 2.21 7.65
CA GLU A 9 -3.71 3.51 8.01
C GLU A 9 -2.67 4.44 8.65
N VAL A 10 -1.78 3.91 9.48
CA VAL A 10 -0.64 4.69 10.00
C VAL A 10 0.26 5.15 8.86
N GLY A 11 0.44 4.32 7.83
CA GLY A 11 1.18 4.70 6.63
C GLY A 11 0.59 5.93 5.96
N HIS A 12 -0.72 6.00 5.82
CA HIS A 12 -1.40 7.19 5.28
C HIS A 12 -1.19 8.42 6.18
N HIS A 13 -1.19 8.22 7.50
CA HIS A 13 -0.93 9.31 8.43
C HIS A 13 0.49 9.87 8.23
N ILE A 14 1.47 9.00 8.03
CA ILE A 14 2.84 9.42 7.74
C ILE A 14 2.90 10.20 6.43
N GLN A 15 2.19 9.74 5.39
CA GLN A 15 2.11 10.48 4.13
C GLN A 15 1.56 11.89 4.33
N ASN A 16 0.58 12.04 5.20
CA ASN A 16 0.04 13.35 5.52
C ASN A 16 1.07 14.23 6.23
N LEU A 17 1.76 13.68 7.24
CA LEU A 17 2.77 14.41 8.00
C LEU A 17 3.95 14.87 7.13
N LEU A 18 4.33 14.06 6.13
CA LEU A 18 5.42 14.37 5.21
C LEU A 18 5.00 15.30 4.07
N GLY A 19 3.73 15.68 4.00
CA GLY A 19 3.20 16.55 2.95
C GLY A 19 2.93 15.83 1.63
N ILE A 20 3.07 14.52 1.58
CA ILE A 20 2.86 13.72 0.36
C ILE A 20 1.39 13.73 -0.05
N LEU A 21 0.48 13.46 0.89
CA LEU A 21 -0.97 13.42 0.60
C LEU A 21 -1.47 14.73 0.01
N PRO A 22 -1.24 15.89 0.64
CA PRO A 22 -1.71 17.16 0.07
C PRO A 22 -1.13 17.43 -1.33
N LYS A 23 0.15 17.12 -1.52
CA LYS A 23 0.81 17.32 -2.82
C LYS A 23 0.16 16.49 -3.92
N ILE A 24 -0.06 15.20 -3.65
CA ILE A 24 -0.65 14.30 -4.65
C ILE A 24 -2.11 14.67 -4.91
N HIS A 25 -2.87 15.04 -3.87
CA HIS A 25 -4.25 15.49 -4.05
C HIS A 25 -4.34 16.71 -4.96
N ARG A 26 -3.40 17.66 -4.85
CA ARG A 26 -3.34 18.81 -5.76
C ARG A 26 -3.04 18.38 -7.19
N MET A 27 -2.13 17.43 -7.37
CA MET A 27 -1.81 16.89 -8.70
C MET A 27 -3.01 16.21 -9.33
N GLN A 28 -3.77 15.46 -8.53
CA GLN A 28 -4.97 14.77 -9.02
C GLN A 28 -6.03 15.72 -9.56
N GLN A 29 -6.11 16.93 -9.02
CA GLN A 29 -7.07 17.93 -9.48
C GLN A 29 -6.72 18.51 -10.85
N GLN A 30 -5.48 18.31 -11.33
CA GLN A 30 -4.97 18.87 -12.56
C GLN A 30 -4.86 17.86 -13.70
N VAL A 31 -5.25 16.61 -13.48
CA VAL A 31 -5.13 15.52 -14.44
C VAL A 31 -6.46 14.83 -14.64
N GLY A 32 -6.55 13.99 -15.68
CA GLY A 32 -7.75 13.22 -15.96
C GLY A 32 -7.94 12.05 -15.01
N LYS A 33 -9.07 11.38 -15.13
CA LYS A 33 -9.48 10.30 -14.22
C LYS A 33 -8.48 9.15 -14.18
N LYS A 34 -7.99 8.73 -15.34
CA LYS A 34 -7.04 7.62 -15.43
C LYS A 34 -5.74 7.94 -14.68
N GLU A 35 -5.19 9.14 -14.88
CA GLU A 35 -3.98 9.56 -14.20
C GLU A 35 -4.20 9.78 -12.71
N ALA A 36 -5.36 10.33 -12.32
CA ALA A 36 -5.72 10.48 -10.91
C ALA A 36 -5.81 9.13 -10.22
N ASN A 37 -6.39 8.12 -10.87
CA ASN A 37 -6.43 6.76 -10.34
C ASN A 37 -5.02 6.18 -10.19
N ALA A 38 -4.15 6.39 -11.16
CA ALA A 38 -2.77 5.92 -11.08
C ALA A 38 -2.02 6.55 -9.91
N LEU A 39 -2.26 7.84 -9.64
CA LEU A 39 -1.67 8.51 -8.48
C LEU A 39 -2.23 7.93 -7.16
N SER A 40 -3.52 7.61 -7.12
CA SER A 40 -4.11 6.94 -5.94
C SER A 40 -3.45 5.60 -5.67
N VAL A 41 -3.22 4.80 -6.72
CA VAL A 41 -2.51 3.52 -6.57
C VAL A 41 -1.14 3.73 -5.94
N LYS A 42 -0.38 4.71 -6.41
CA LYS A 42 0.96 4.99 -5.86
C LYS A 42 0.91 5.38 -4.38
N LEU A 43 -0.10 6.16 -3.96
CA LEU A 43 -0.30 6.49 -2.54
C LEU A 43 -0.58 5.23 -1.71
N GLU A 44 -1.44 4.34 -2.20
CA GLU A 44 -1.80 3.12 -1.49
C GLU A 44 -0.61 2.17 -1.38
N LEU A 45 0.16 2.00 -2.45
CA LEU A 45 1.34 1.15 -2.45
C LEU A 45 2.43 1.68 -1.51
N GLN A 46 2.58 3.00 -1.43
CA GLN A 46 3.50 3.60 -0.48
C GLN A 46 3.06 3.35 0.96
N ALA A 47 1.76 3.46 1.23
CA ALA A 47 1.22 3.13 2.56
C ALA A 47 1.45 1.65 2.91
N ASP A 48 1.35 0.74 1.93
CA ASP A 48 1.67 -0.67 2.14
C ASP A 48 3.15 -0.85 2.49
N CYS A 49 4.04 -0.14 1.80
CA CYS A 49 5.47 -0.18 2.11
C CYS A 49 5.74 0.33 3.54
N TYR A 50 5.12 1.44 3.92
CA TYR A 50 5.24 1.97 5.29
C TYR A 50 4.71 0.97 6.32
N ALA A 51 3.60 0.28 6.01
CA ALA A 51 3.09 -0.79 6.87
C ALA A 51 4.12 -1.91 7.02
N GLY A 52 4.81 -2.25 5.94
CA GLY A 52 5.89 -3.22 5.96
C GLY A 52 7.05 -2.80 6.86
N ILE A 53 7.42 -1.52 6.83
CA ILE A 53 8.47 -0.98 7.72
C ILE A 53 8.05 -1.15 9.18
N TRP A 54 6.81 -0.82 9.51
CA TRP A 54 6.29 -1.04 10.85
C TRP A 54 6.45 -2.52 11.26
N GLY A 55 6.06 -3.44 10.36
CA GLY A 55 6.19 -4.87 10.59
C GLY A 55 7.62 -5.31 10.82
N HIS A 56 8.56 -4.74 10.05
CA HIS A 56 9.99 -5.02 10.20
C HIS A 56 10.47 -4.74 11.63
N TYR A 57 10.17 -3.56 12.15
CA TYR A 57 10.58 -3.18 13.50
C TYR A 57 9.76 -3.88 14.58
N ALA A 58 8.48 -4.15 14.32
CA ALA A 58 7.64 -4.86 15.26
C ALA A 58 8.11 -6.29 15.48
N VAL A 59 8.58 -6.98 14.45
CA VAL A 59 9.18 -8.30 14.57
C VAL A 59 10.48 -8.23 15.37
N ASN A 60 11.34 -7.29 15.05
CA ASN A 60 12.63 -7.12 15.72
C ASN A 60 12.48 -6.78 17.21
N ASN A 61 11.37 -6.18 17.60
CA ASN A 61 11.09 -5.83 18.99
C ASN A 61 10.11 -6.79 19.67
N ASN A 62 9.85 -7.95 19.07
CA ASN A 62 8.98 -9.00 19.60
C ASN A 62 7.52 -8.56 19.83
N ILE A 63 7.08 -7.49 19.13
CA ILE A 63 5.69 -7.03 19.17
C ILE A 63 4.86 -7.85 18.17
N PHE A 64 5.48 -8.22 17.05
CA PHE A 64 4.87 -8.95 15.94
C PHE A 64 5.69 -10.22 15.73
N LYS A 65 5.03 -11.35 15.56
CA LYS A 65 5.73 -12.63 15.39
C LYS A 65 6.04 -12.89 13.92
N PRO A 66 7.16 -13.57 13.59
CA PRO A 66 7.46 -13.91 12.20
C PRO A 66 6.34 -14.67 11.48
N GLU A 67 5.61 -15.54 12.19
CA GLU A 67 4.48 -16.27 11.60
C GLU A 67 3.28 -15.39 11.29
N ASP A 68 3.25 -14.13 11.76
CA ASP A 68 2.20 -13.17 11.40
C ASP A 68 2.46 -12.54 10.03
N ILE A 69 3.68 -12.63 9.50
CA ILE A 69 4.03 -12.07 8.19
C ILE A 69 3.19 -12.69 7.06
N PRO A 70 3.08 -14.04 6.95
CA PRO A 70 2.22 -14.63 5.93
C PRO A 70 0.76 -14.18 6.02
N LYS A 71 0.26 -13.94 7.23
CA LYS A 71 -1.11 -13.44 7.43
C LYS A 71 -1.27 -12.03 6.88
N ALA A 72 -0.29 -11.16 7.11
CA ALA A 72 -0.29 -9.80 6.56
C ALA A 72 -0.22 -9.82 5.03
N MET A 73 0.60 -10.70 4.46
CA MET A 73 0.70 -10.86 3.01
C MET A 73 -0.62 -11.32 2.40
N LEU A 74 -1.32 -12.26 3.05
CA LEU A 74 -2.64 -12.71 2.60
C LEU A 74 -3.66 -11.58 2.69
N ALA A 75 -3.60 -10.76 3.73
CA ALA A 75 -4.49 -9.59 3.86
C ALA A 75 -4.28 -8.60 2.71
N ALA A 76 -3.03 -8.29 2.38
CA ALA A 76 -2.71 -7.41 1.26
C ALA A 76 -3.19 -7.99 -0.07
N GLU A 77 -3.00 -9.29 -0.29
CA GLU A 77 -3.49 -9.98 -1.49
C GLU A 77 -5.01 -9.87 -1.61
N SER A 78 -5.72 -10.09 -0.52
CA SER A 78 -7.19 -10.14 -0.52
C SER A 78 -7.85 -8.80 -0.83
N VAL A 79 -7.15 -7.69 -0.66
CA VAL A 79 -7.69 -6.35 -0.90
C VAL A 79 -7.14 -5.69 -2.15
N GLY A 80 -6.44 -6.42 -3.01
CA GLY A 80 -6.03 -5.91 -4.30
C GLY A 80 -7.23 -5.63 -5.20
N ASP A 81 -7.15 -4.59 -6.02
CA ASP A 81 -8.25 -4.18 -6.89
C ASP A 81 -8.65 -5.27 -7.88
N ASP A 82 -7.68 -6.01 -8.42
CA ASP A 82 -7.95 -7.11 -9.35
C ASP A 82 -8.77 -8.21 -8.68
N ARG A 83 -8.42 -8.57 -7.45
CA ARG A 83 -9.15 -9.58 -6.68
C ARG A 83 -10.56 -9.13 -6.36
N LEU A 84 -10.71 -7.90 -5.87
CA LEU A 84 -12.01 -7.35 -5.50
C LEU A 84 -12.92 -7.18 -6.71
N GLN A 85 -12.39 -6.71 -7.85
CA GLN A 85 -13.17 -6.53 -9.06
C GLN A 85 -13.61 -7.89 -9.64
N LYS A 86 -12.71 -8.87 -9.66
CA LYS A 86 -13.06 -10.20 -10.17
C LYS A 86 -14.14 -10.85 -9.32
N ASP A 87 -14.04 -10.76 -7.99
CA ASP A 87 -15.02 -11.33 -7.07
C ASP A 87 -16.35 -10.60 -7.14
N GLY A 88 -16.35 -9.27 -7.35
CA GLY A 88 -17.55 -8.45 -7.37
C GLY A 88 -18.29 -8.45 -8.70
N GLN A 89 -17.58 -8.30 -9.81
CA GLN A 89 -18.20 -8.13 -11.15
C GLN A 89 -17.78 -9.20 -12.18
N GLY A 90 -16.83 -10.05 -11.82
CA GLY A 90 -16.39 -11.17 -12.67
C GLY A 90 -15.30 -10.82 -13.67
N TYR A 91 -14.89 -9.57 -13.78
CA TYR A 91 -13.83 -9.13 -14.69
C TYR A 91 -13.03 -7.99 -14.09
N VAL A 92 -11.83 -7.74 -14.65
CA VAL A 92 -10.86 -6.78 -14.13
C VAL A 92 -10.67 -5.63 -15.12
N VAL A 93 -10.70 -4.38 -14.61
CA VAL A 93 -10.46 -3.17 -15.39
C VAL A 93 -9.29 -2.39 -14.75
N PRO A 94 -8.04 -2.63 -15.20
CA PRO A 94 -6.85 -2.04 -14.55
C PRO A 94 -6.86 -0.52 -14.46
N ASP A 95 -7.34 0.18 -15.48
CA ASP A 95 -7.36 1.64 -15.47
C ASP A 95 -8.30 2.23 -14.40
N SER A 96 -9.20 1.42 -13.84
CA SER A 96 -10.09 1.84 -12.76
C SER A 96 -9.52 1.57 -11.37
N PHE A 97 -8.33 0.98 -11.27
CA PHE A 97 -7.71 0.70 -9.97
C PHE A 97 -7.39 2.00 -9.22
N THR A 98 -7.69 2.01 -7.93
CA THR A 98 -7.36 3.12 -7.03
C THR A 98 -6.48 2.69 -5.85
N HIS A 99 -6.28 1.38 -5.65
CA HIS A 99 -5.52 0.82 -4.54
C HIS A 99 -4.33 -0.04 -4.98
N GLY A 100 -4.36 -0.53 -6.21
CA GLY A 100 -3.33 -1.40 -6.75
C GLY A 100 -3.75 -2.86 -6.80
N SER A 101 -3.06 -3.64 -7.63
CA SER A 101 -3.31 -5.08 -7.76
C SER A 101 -2.84 -5.83 -6.52
N SER A 102 -3.32 -7.05 -6.35
CA SER A 102 -2.86 -7.94 -5.26
C SER A 102 -1.34 -8.11 -5.30
N GLU A 103 -0.78 -8.34 -6.49
CA GLU A 103 0.67 -8.53 -6.65
C GLU A 103 1.44 -7.26 -6.27
N GLN A 104 0.99 -6.11 -6.70
CA GLN A 104 1.63 -4.83 -6.35
C GLN A 104 1.58 -4.57 -4.84
N ARG A 105 0.43 -4.80 -4.22
CA ARG A 105 0.26 -4.58 -2.79
C ARG A 105 1.14 -5.49 -1.96
N MET A 106 1.21 -6.78 -2.32
CA MET A 106 2.11 -7.73 -1.66
C MET A 106 3.58 -7.35 -1.85
N ALA A 107 3.97 -6.95 -3.06
CA ALA A 107 5.36 -6.59 -3.36
C ALA A 107 5.84 -5.39 -2.54
N TRP A 108 5.01 -4.35 -2.43
CA TRP A 108 5.39 -3.16 -1.68
C TRP A 108 5.37 -3.39 -0.17
N LEU A 109 4.42 -4.16 0.33
CA LEU A 109 4.42 -4.58 1.74
C LEU A 109 5.71 -5.36 2.06
N LYS A 110 6.07 -6.32 1.21
CA LYS A 110 7.29 -7.11 1.38
C LYS A 110 8.53 -6.24 1.35
N ARG A 111 8.59 -5.26 0.47
CA ARG A 111 9.73 -4.34 0.38
C ARG A 111 9.96 -3.58 1.69
N GLY A 112 8.89 -3.13 2.32
CA GLY A 112 8.98 -2.50 3.64
C GLY A 112 9.39 -3.48 4.73
N LEU A 113 8.81 -4.68 4.73
CA LEU A 113 9.14 -5.73 5.68
C LEU A 113 10.61 -6.14 5.61
N ASP A 114 11.15 -6.28 4.40
CA ASP A 114 12.52 -6.74 4.19
C ASP A 114 13.54 -5.64 4.48
N SER A 115 13.26 -4.41 4.10
CA SER A 115 14.23 -3.31 4.17
C SER A 115 14.19 -2.54 5.49
N GLY A 116 13.00 -2.31 6.05
CA GLY A 116 12.84 -1.40 7.18
C GLY A 116 13.32 0.01 6.88
N ASP A 117 13.40 0.40 5.61
CA ASP A 117 14.00 1.65 5.15
C ASP A 117 12.98 2.48 4.38
N ILE A 118 12.63 3.64 4.94
CA ILE A 118 11.63 4.54 4.34
C ILE A 118 12.03 5.00 2.93
N ASN A 119 13.33 5.05 2.64
CA ASN A 119 13.81 5.43 1.32
C ASN A 119 13.49 4.39 0.24
N GLN A 120 13.13 3.17 0.64
CA GLN A 120 12.70 2.12 -0.28
C GLN A 120 11.23 2.23 -0.65
N CYS A 121 10.50 3.17 -0.08
CA CYS A 121 9.05 3.31 -0.25
C CYS A 121 8.65 4.44 -1.19
N ASN A 122 9.52 4.86 -2.08
CA ASN A 122 9.19 5.92 -3.02
C ASN A 122 8.47 5.34 -4.26
N THR A 123 7.14 5.27 -4.19
CA THR A 123 6.32 4.77 -5.30
C THR A 123 6.12 5.81 -6.40
N PHE A 124 6.48 7.08 -6.14
CA PHE A 124 6.35 8.18 -7.10
C PHE A 124 7.67 8.45 -7.83
N GLY A 125 8.73 7.92 -7.32
CA GLY A 125 10.06 8.18 -7.82
C GLY A 125 10.36 7.47 -9.11
N ASN A 126 11.33 7.94 -9.67
CA ASN A 126 11.94 7.45 -10.86
C ASN A 126 13.15 6.65 -10.56
#